data_a3d75e1622cd41be2ed7129e869585d4
#
_entry.id   a3d75e1622cd41be2ed7129e869585d4
#
_cell.length_a   1.000
_cell.length_b   1.000
_cell.length_c   1.000
_cell.angle_alpha   90.00
_cell.angle_beta   90.00
_cell.angle_gamma   90.00
#
_symmetry.space_group_name_H-M   'P 1'
#
loop_
_entity.id
_entity.type
_entity.pdbx_description
1 polymer ?
#
loop_
_entity_poly.entity_id
_entity_poly.type
_entity_poly.pdbx_seq_one_letter_code
_entity_poly.pdbx_strand_id
1 'polypeptide(L)'
;MRMKWLPAGIGLFLVGMSVVSFADGRVYEQAEFPHEICGTWTDIHGGRTLEIAPRAVDGDILDGMYDVAGGGVKGAVKAVLLHEGQPVTEQISWNVMSPNYKILVYGSQVYCRLTGKHFESVDGVYLGMEMREVRQLYGEPDCEEGRFPYQSWSYVKEGVGVHFYGGIVDGIRIKKGKAARKRSIVPG
;
A
#
# COMPACT_ATOMS: atom_id res chain seq x y z
N MET A 1 -21.76 58.60 12.13
CA MET A 1 -20.62 58.13 11.36
C MET A 1 -20.44 56.65 11.69
N ARG A 2 -20.94 55.69 10.83
CA ARG A 2 -20.88 54.28 11.06
C ARG A 2 -19.81 53.67 10.14
N MET A 3 -18.73 53.20 10.74
CA MET A 3 -17.66 52.51 10.03
C MET A 3 -18.10 51.08 9.71
N LYS A 4 -18.22 50.75 8.42
CA LYS A 4 -18.44 49.38 7.93
C LYS A 4 -17.09 48.66 7.87
N TRP A 5 -16.96 47.57 8.62
CA TRP A 5 -15.87 46.64 8.48
C TRP A 5 -16.16 45.73 7.28
N LEU A 6 -15.28 45.69 6.29
CA LEU A 6 -15.23 44.68 5.24
C LEU A 6 -14.48 43.47 5.79
N PRO A 7 -15.00 42.26 5.61
CA PRO A 7 -14.19 41.07 5.89
C PRO A 7 -13.18 40.88 4.77
N ALA A 8 -11.91 40.87 5.12
CA ALA A 8 -10.83 40.46 4.24
C ALA A 8 -11.00 38.94 3.93
N GLY A 9 -11.32 38.67 2.67
CA GLY A 9 -11.36 37.30 2.17
C GLY A 9 -9.96 36.72 2.16
N ILE A 10 -9.74 35.74 3.01
CA ILE A 10 -8.55 34.87 2.95
C ILE A 10 -8.79 33.88 1.81
N GLY A 11 -8.26 34.24 0.63
CA GLY A 11 -8.15 33.32 -0.49
C GLY A 11 -7.11 32.24 -0.13
N LEU A 12 -7.57 31.06 0.27
CA LEU A 12 -6.74 29.91 0.46
C LEU A 12 -6.47 29.26 -0.91
N PHE A 13 -5.35 29.59 -1.53
CA PHE A 13 -4.84 28.86 -2.68
C PHE A 13 -4.31 27.51 -2.22
N LEU A 14 -5.10 26.47 -2.39
CA LEU A 14 -4.66 25.08 -2.22
C LEU A 14 -4.05 24.58 -3.54
N VAL A 15 -2.77 24.86 -3.73
CA VAL A 15 -1.96 24.22 -4.76
C VAL A 15 -1.20 23.07 -4.10
N GLY A 16 -1.46 21.86 -4.53
CA GLY A 16 -0.71 20.68 -4.15
C GLY A 16 -0.94 20.20 -2.71
N MET A 17 -2.06 19.56 -2.45
CA MET A 17 -2.27 18.91 -1.15
C MET A 17 -1.42 17.66 -1.02
N SER A 18 -0.26 17.79 -0.39
CA SER A 18 0.32 16.70 0.36
C SER A 18 -0.69 16.28 1.42
N VAL A 19 -1.08 15.02 1.44
CA VAL A 19 -2.07 14.49 2.37
C VAL A 19 -1.59 14.71 3.80
N VAL A 20 -2.21 15.64 4.50
CA VAL A 20 -1.97 15.85 5.92
C VAL A 20 -2.86 14.87 6.69
N SER A 21 -2.25 14.03 7.51
CA SER A 21 -2.94 13.08 8.38
C SER A 21 -3.79 13.83 9.41
N PHE A 22 -5.11 13.67 9.32
CA PHE A 22 -6.03 14.06 10.39
C PHE A 22 -6.83 12.84 10.83
N ALA A 23 -6.64 12.42 12.05
CA ALA A 23 -7.45 11.39 12.73
C ALA A 23 -8.77 12.01 13.20
N ASP A 24 -9.62 12.49 12.28
CA ASP A 24 -10.80 13.32 12.65
C ASP A 24 -12.09 12.96 11.89
N GLY A 25 -12.14 11.83 11.19
CA GLY A 25 -13.39 11.39 10.52
C GLY A 25 -13.95 12.39 9.49
N ARG A 26 -13.16 13.36 9.03
CA ARG A 26 -13.61 14.34 8.05
C ARG A 26 -13.64 13.74 6.65
N VAL A 27 -14.73 13.96 5.93
CA VAL A 27 -14.85 13.62 4.52
C VAL A 27 -14.28 14.77 3.69
N TYR A 28 -13.36 14.45 2.79
CA TYR A 28 -12.75 15.42 1.88
C TYR A 28 -13.38 15.28 0.49
N GLU A 29 -14.31 16.15 0.17
CA GLU A 29 -15.08 16.15 -1.10
C GLU A 29 -14.21 16.40 -2.35
N GLN A 30 -13.04 17.00 -2.20
CA GLN A 30 -12.09 17.28 -3.31
C GLN A 30 -10.80 16.44 -3.20
N ALA A 31 -10.85 15.32 -2.50
CA ALA A 31 -9.70 14.48 -2.32
C ALA A 31 -9.30 13.80 -3.64
N GLU A 32 -8.00 13.58 -3.80
CA GLU A 32 -7.43 12.84 -4.91
C GLU A 32 -6.47 11.76 -4.36
N PHE A 33 -6.42 10.63 -5.04
CA PHE A 33 -5.43 9.61 -4.73
C PHE A 33 -4.01 10.13 -5.00
N PRO A 34 -3.02 9.76 -4.18
CA PRO A 34 -1.63 10.11 -4.44
C PRO A 34 -1.20 9.61 -5.83
N HIS A 35 -0.45 10.45 -6.54
CA HIS A 35 0.07 10.13 -7.87
C HIS A 35 0.83 8.78 -7.89
N GLU A 36 1.51 8.44 -6.80
CA GLU A 36 2.32 7.23 -6.66
C GLU A 36 1.49 5.94 -6.79
N ILE A 37 0.20 6.00 -6.48
CA ILE A 37 -0.68 4.84 -6.61
C ILE A 37 -1.56 4.89 -7.86
N CYS A 38 -1.59 5.99 -8.60
CA CYS A 38 -2.36 6.07 -9.84
C CYS A 38 -1.81 5.15 -10.93
N GLY A 39 -2.69 4.59 -11.75
CA GLY A 39 -2.44 3.68 -12.87
C GLY A 39 -2.81 2.24 -12.59
N THR A 40 -2.38 1.31 -13.43
CA THR A 40 -2.82 -0.09 -13.43
C THR A 40 -2.07 -0.93 -12.38
N TRP A 41 -2.81 -1.74 -11.66
CA TRP A 41 -2.35 -2.73 -10.70
C TRP A 41 -2.81 -4.11 -11.11
N THR A 42 -2.05 -5.15 -10.80
CA THR A 42 -2.39 -6.53 -11.12
C THR A 42 -2.61 -7.31 -9.82
N ASP A 43 -3.68 -8.08 -9.75
CA ASP A 43 -3.93 -9.00 -8.64
C ASP A 43 -2.74 -9.96 -8.49
N ILE A 44 -2.35 -10.25 -7.25
CA ILE A 44 -1.20 -11.12 -6.95
C ILE A 44 -1.35 -12.55 -7.48
N HIS A 45 -2.59 -13.02 -7.63
CA HIS A 45 -2.89 -14.33 -8.21
C HIS A 45 -3.01 -14.29 -9.74
N GLY A 46 -2.88 -13.10 -10.34
CA GLY A 46 -3.08 -12.84 -11.76
C GLY A 46 -4.56 -12.81 -12.16
N GLY A 47 -4.83 -12.30 -13.35
CA GLY A 47 -6.14 -12.36 -13.97
C GLY A 47 -7.05 -11.16 -13.75
N ARG A 48 -6.89 -10.39 -12.68
CA ARG A 48 -7.62 -9.13 -12.47
C ARG A 48 -6.66 -7.95 -12.49
N THR A 49 -7.12 -6.87 -13.09
CA THR A 49 -6.44 -5.57 -13.01
C THR A 49 -7.33 -4.61 -12.24
N LEU A 50 -6.72 -3.65 -11.57
CA LEU A 50 -7.36 -2.53 -10.90
C LEU A 50 -6.74 -1.25 -11.47
N GLU A 51 -7.56 -0.33 -11.95
CA GLU A 51 -7.11 0.97 -12.44
C GLU A 51 -7.41 2.04 -11.40
N ILE A 52 -6.39 2.77 -10.95
CA ILE A 52 -6.56 3.92 -10.06
C ILE A 52 -6.23 5.20 -10.82
N ALA A 53 -7.22 6.05 -10.98
CA ALA A 53 -7.07 7.42 -11.44
C ALA A 53 -7.07 8.38 -10.23
N PRO A 54 -6.65 9.64 -10.39
CA PRO A 54 -6.64 10.59 -9.27
C PRO A 54 -7.98 10.70 -8.53
N ARG A 55 -9.08 10.52 -9.23
CA ARG A 55 -10.43 10.63 -8.66
C ARG A 55 -11.35 9.47 -9.04
N ALA A 56 -10.80 8.29 -9.30
CA ALA A 56 -11.60 7.10 -9.60
C ALA A 56 -10.85 5.81 -9.31
N VAL A 57 -11.60 4.72 -9.09
CA VAL A 57 -11.09 3.35 -9.03
C VAL A 57 -11.96 2.49 -9.93
N ASP A 58 -11.37 1.85 -10.96
CA ASP A 58 -12.08 1.04 -11.97
C ASP A 58 -13.29 1.74 -12.60
N GLY A 59 -13.24 3.07 -12.71
CA GLY A 59 -14.32 3.89 -13.24
C GLY A 59 -15.30 4.42 -12.19
N ASP A 60 -15.32 3.88 -10.98
CA ASP A 60 -16.11 4.40 -9.87
C ASP A 60 -15.52 5.71 -9.37
N ILE A 61 -16.34 6.76 -9.35
CA ILE A 61 -15.89 8.12 -9.02
C ILE A 61 -15.65 8.24 -7.52
N LEU A 62 -14.53 8.82 -7.15
CA LEU A 62 -14.22 9.18 -5.78
C LEU A 62 -15.08 10.37 -5.33
N ASP A 63 -15.99 10.15 -4.41
CA ASP A 63 -16.86 11.15 -3.79
C ASP A 63 -16.19 11.82 -2.58
N GLY A 64 -15.42 11.05 -1.81
CA GLY A 64 -14.68 11.58 -0.67
C GLY A 64 -13.69 10.58 -0.07
N MET A 65 -12.91 11.06 0.88
CA MET A 65 -11.97 10.24 1.67
C MET A 65 -12.06 10.60 3.14
N TYR A 66 -11.85 9.62 4.02
CA TYR A 66 -11.70 9.82 5.45
C TYR A 66 -10.74 8.79 6.06
N ASP A 67 -10.41 8.94 7.34
CA ASP A 67 -9.41 8.12 8.05
C ASP A 67 -8.08 8.02 7.29
N VAL A 68 -7.64 9.16 6.73
CA VAL A 68 -6.40 9.22 5.95
C VAL A 68 -5.19 9.07 6.85
N ALA A 69 -4.36 8.07 6.60
CA ALA A 69 -3.12 7.83 7.31
C ALA A 69 -1.94 7.76 6.34
N GLY A 70 -0.85 8.48 6.64
CA GLY A 70 0.30 8.57 5.75
C GLY A 70 0.02 9.37 4.49
N GLY A 71 0.69 9.05 3.39
CA GLY A 71 0.55 9.69 2.09
C GLY A 71 1.71 9.37 1.17
N GLY A 72 1.66 9.82 -0.09
CA GLY A 72 2.71 9.58 -1.07
C GLY A 72 3.01 8.09 -1.22
N VAL A 73 4.23 7.69 -0.84
CA VAL A 73 4.74 6.32 -1.07
C VAL A 73 4.20 5.26 -0.12
N LYS A 74 3.55 5.64 1.00
CA LYS A 74 2.96 4.71 1.95
C LYS A 74 1.80 5.35 2.69
N GLY A 75 0.63 4.71 2.64
CA GLY A 75 -0.55 5.26 3.30
C GLY A 75 -1.73 4.31 3.31
N ALA A 76 -2.80 4.79 3.92
CA ALA A 76 -4.10 4.14 3.95
C ALA A 76 -5.21 5.18 3.99
N VAL A 77 -6.38 4.82 3.45
CA VAL A 77 -7.55 5.69 3.39
C VAL A 77 -8.81 4.83 3.32
N LYS A 78 -9.92 5.37 3.84
CA LYS A 78 -11.25 4.91 3.48
C LYS A 78 -11.79 5.83 2.39
N ALA A 79 -11.98 5.28 1.20
CA ALA A 79 -12.50 5.99 0.04
C ALA A 79 -14.00 5.75 -0.09
N VAL A 80 -14.76 6.81 -0.29
CA VAL A 80 -16.16 6.73 -0.70
C VAL A 80 -16.20 6.78 -2.21
N LEU A 81 -16.62 5.70 -2.84
CA LEU A 81 -16.71 5.55 -4.29
C LEU A 81 -18.17 5.49 -4.71
N LEU A 82 -18.51 6.11 -5.82
CA LEU A 82 -19.85 6.03 -6.41
C LEU A 82 -19.90 4.87 -7.40
N HIS A 83 -20.33 3.70 -6.92
CA HIS A 83 -20.60 2.53 -7.75
C HIS A 83 -22.04 2.59 -8.27
N GLU A 84 -22.22 2.71 -9.58
CA GLU A 84 -23.55 2.90 -10.20
C GLU A 84 -24.36 4.04 -9.54
N GLY A 85 -23.65 5.08 -9.09
CA GLY A 85 -24.26 6.25 -8.42
C GLY A 85 -24.62 6.03 -6.95
N GLN A 86 -24.30 4.86 -6.37
CA GLN A 86 -24.49 4.58 -4.94
C GLN A 86 -23.16 4.67 -4.21
N PRO A 87 -23.11 5.33 -3.03
CA PRO A 87 -21.87 5.45 -2.27
C PRO A 87 -21.49 4.11 -1.62
N VAL A 88 -20.30 3.63 -1.92
CA VAL A 88 -19.67 2.46 -1.31
C VAL A 88 -18.37 2.89 -0.65
N THR A 89 -18.12 2.45 0.57
CA THR A 89 -16.88 2.76 1.27
C THR A 89 -15.92 1.60 1.17
N GLU A 90 -14.73 1.86 0.62
CA GLU A 90 -13.66 0.88 0.49
C GLU A 90 -12.41 1.32 1.24
N GLN A 91 -11.75 0.37 1.88
CA GLN A 91 -10.45 0.61 2.48
C GLN A 91 -9.35 0.36 1.46
N ILE A 92 -8.50 1.37 1.27
CA ILE A 92 -7.34 1.30 0.38
C ILE A 92 -6.10 1.56 1.20
N SER A 93 -5.09 0.69 1.07
CA SER A 93 -3.79 0.93 1.66
C SER A 93 -2.69 0.55 0.69
N TRP A 94 -1.53 1.22 0.77
CA TRP A 94 -0.45 1.02 -0.18
C TRP A 94 0.92 1.18 0.45
N ASN A 95 1.88 0.50 -0.17
CA ASN A 95 3.30 0.67 0.08
C ASN A 95 4.04 0.58 -1.27
N VAL A 96 4.52 1.71 -1.75
CA VAL A 96 5.24 1.84 -3.02
C VAL A 96 6.67 2.34 -2.82
N MET A 97 7.21 2.19 -1.61
CA MET A 97 8.57 2.62 -1.27
C MET A 97 9.64 1.80 -1.98
N SER A 98 9.38 0.51 -2.21
CA SER A 98 10.32 -0.36 -2.90
C SER A 98 10.35 -0.05 -4.40
N PRO A 99 11.52 0.17 -5.01
CA PRO A 99 11.62 0.38 -6.45
C PRO A 99 11.26 -0.88 -7.25
N ASN A 100 11.46 -2.07 -6.66
CA ASN A 100 11.29 -3.35 -7.34
C ASN A 100 9.92 -3.98 -7.08
N TYR A 101 9.19 -3.45 -6.11
CA TYR A 101 7.99 -4.08 -5.63
C TYR A 101 7.05 -3.07 -4.97
N LYS A 102 5.83 -3.00 -5.45
CA LYS A 102 4.81 -2.08 -4.97
C LYS A 102 3.54 -2.86 -4.68
N ILE A 103 2.95 -2.66 -3.51
CA ILE A 103 1.71 -3.31 -3.09
C ILE A 103 0.62 -2.28 -2.83
N LEU A 104 -0.59 -2.67 -3.20
CA LEU A 104 -1.82 -1.99 -2.88
C LEU A 104 -2.84 -3.03 -2.39
N VAL A 105 -3.53 -2.72 -1.31
CA VAL A 105 -4.68 -3.48 -0.81
C VAL A 105 -5.92 -2.66 -1.04
N TYR A 106 -6.89 -3.22 -1.74
CA TYR A 106 -8.19 -2.63 -2.01
C TYR A 106 -9.27 -3.58 -1.47
N GLY A 107 -9.98 -3.14 -0.45
CA GLY A 107 -10.87 -4.02 0.31
C GLY A 107 -10.11 -5.21 0.90
N SER A 108 -10.45 -6.42 0.47
CA SER A 108 -9.77 -7.67 0.85
C SER A 108 -8.81 -8.21 -0.21
N GLN A 109 -8.68 -7.52 -1.34
CA GLN A 109 -7.83 -7.96 -2.47
C GLN A 109 -6.47 -7.29 -2.41
N VAL A 110 -5.44 -8.03 -2.81
CA VAL A 110 -4.07 -7.54 -2.86
C VAL A 110 -3.61 -7.45 -4.30
N TYR A 111 -3.09 -6.28 -4.66
CA TYR A 111 -2.58 -5.96 -5.98
C TYR A 111 -1.11 -5.60 -5.90
N CYS A 112 -0.37 -5.83 -6.97
CA CYS A 112 1.03 -5.48 -7.04
C CYS A 112 1.39 -4.78 -8.36
N ARG A 113 2.48 -4.02 -8.31
CA ARG A 113 3.24 -3.57 -9.48
C ARG A 113 4.65 -4.09 -9.33
N LEU A 114 5.06 -4.91 -10.27
CA LEU A 114 6.42 -5.43 -10.35
C LEU A 114 7.21 -4.54 -11.31
N THR A 115 8.17 -3.82 -10.80
CA THR A 115 9.03 -2.92 -11.60
C THR A 115 10.44 -3.48 -11.64
N GLY A 116 10.68 -4.55 -12.33
CA GLY A 116 12.03 -5.10 -12.46
C GLY A 116 12.06 -6.61 -12.66
N LYS A 117 13.12 -7.08 -13.28
CA LYS A 117 13.31 -8.50 -13.63
C LYS A 117 13.95 -9.32 -12.50
N HIS A 118 14.31 -8.72 -11.36
CA HIS A 118 15.11 -9.39 -10.33
C HIS A 118 14.45 -9.19 -8.97
N PHE A 119 14.00 -10.28 -8.39
CA PHE A 119 13.63 -10.35 -6.97
C PHE A 119 14.89 -10.71 -6.17
N GLU A 120 15.15 -9.97 -5.09
CA GLU A 120 16.13 -10.44 -4.11
C GLU A 120 15.55 -11.67 -3.41
N SER A 121 16.29 -12.77 -3.44
CA SER A 121 15.92 -13.95 -2.69
C SER A 121 16.97 -14.24 -1.62
N VAL A 122 16.49 -14.70 -0.45
CA VAL A 122 17.33 -15.15 0.65
C VAL A 122 16.85 -16.54 1.05
N ASP A 123 17.70 -17.54 0.87
CA ASP A 123 17.40 -18.93 1.19
C ASP A 123 16.04 -19.42 0.66
N GLY A 124 15.68 -18.96 -0.56
CA GLY A 124 14.44 -19.31 -1.23
C GLY A 124 13.28 -18.35 -1.00
N VAL A 125 13.35 -17.43 -0.03
CA VAL A 125 12.35 -16.34 0.14
C VAL A 125 12.71 -15.18 -0.72
N TYR A 126 11.76 -14.66 -1.47
CA TYR A 126 11.93 -13.50 -2.37
C TYR A 126 10.83 -12.45 -2.14
N LEU A 127 11.11 -11.22 -2.52
CA LEU A 127 10.11 -10.15 -2.50
C LEU A 127 8.96 -10.51 -3.44
N GLY A 128 7.72 -10.35 -2.98
CA GLY A 128 6.54 -10.75 -3.73
C GLY A 128 6.01 -12.14 -3.43
N MET A 129 6.72 -12.94 -2.62
CA MET A 129 6.28 -14.27 -2.18
C MET A 129 5.10 -14.17 -1.23
N GLU A 130 4.13 -15.06 -1.34
CA GLU A 130 2.99 -15.10 -0.42
C GLU A 130 3.36 -15.70 0.95
N MET A 131 2.65 -15.30 2.01
CA MET A 131 2.84 -15.84 3.36
C MET A 131 2.77 -17.37 3.40
N ARG A 132 1.81 -17.97 2.68
CA ARG A 132 1.66 -19.43 2.62
C ARG A 132 2.88 -20.14 2.03
N GLU A 133 3.53 -19.52 1.05
CA GLU A 133 4.73 -20.07 0.41
C GLU A 133 5.94 -19.99 1.35
N VAL A 134 6.07 -18.89 2.09
CA VAL A 134 7.09 -18.75 3.14
C VAL A 134 6.90 -19.82 4.22
N ARG A 135 5.64 -20.07 4.65
CA ARG A 135 5.31 -21.09 5.62
C ARG A 135 5.56 -22.49 5.08
N GLN A 136 5.33 -22.75 3.81
CA GLN A 136 5.69 -24.03 3.16
C GLN A 136 7.20 -24.25 3.13
N LEU A 137 7.98 -23.18 2.96
CA LEU A 137 9.43 -23.26 2.86
C LEU A 137 10.12 -23.44 4.21
N TYR A 138 9.68 -22.68 5.24
CA TYR A 138 10.36 -22.63 6.56
C TYR A 138 9.55 -23.28 7.69
N GLY A 139 8.29 -23.64 7.45
CA GLY A 139 7.37 -24.08 8.50
C GLY A 139 6.75 -22.91 9.25
N GLU A 140 6.29 -23.18 10.48
CA GLU A 140 5.75 -22.14 11.35
C GLU A 140 6.87 -21.22 11.85
N PRO A 141 6.65 -19.90 11.86
CA PRO A 141 7.64 -18.96 12.37
C PRO A 141 7.82 -19.10 13.90
N ASP A 142 9.02 -18.83 14.39
CA ASP A 142 9.31 -18.80 15.83
C ASP A 142 8.60 -17.62 16.52
N CYS A 143 8.33 -16.54 15.80
CA CYS A 143 7.60 -15.36 16.28
C CYS A 143 6.83 -14.70 15.15
N GLU A 144 5.57 -14.35 15.42
CA GLU A 144 4.71 -13.54 14.56
C GLU A 144 4.38 -12.21 15.25
N GLU A 145 4.57 -11.10 14.55
CA GLU A 145 4.30 -9.75 15.05
C GLU A 145 3.47 -8.95 14.05
N GLY A 146 2.71 -7.99 14.57
CA GLY A 146 1.90 -7.08 13.76
C GLY A 146 0.50 -7.60 13.45
N ARG A 147 -0.20 -6.85 12.60
CA ARG A 147 -1.56 -7.16 12.12
C ARG A 147 -1.67 -6.76 10.66
N PHE A 148 -2.60 -7.42 9.95
CA PHE A 148 -2.93 -7.03 8.58
C PHE A 148 -3.19 -5.52 8.47
N PRO A 149 -2.61 -4.83 7.48
CA PRO A 149 -1.78 -5.38 6.39
C PRO A 149 -0.30 -5.56 6.73
N TYR A 150 0.18 -5.15 7.91
CA TYR A 150 1.58 -5.18 8.31
C TYR A 150 1.84 -6.34 9.26
N GLN A 151 2.61 -7.32 8.82
CA GLN A 151 3.02 -8.46 9.61
C GLN A 151 4.50 -8.74 9.45
N SER A 152 5.13 -9.34 10.47
CA SER A 152 6.50 -9.81 10.37
C SER A 152 6.65 -11.17 11.07
N TRP A 153 7.39 -12.04 10.43
CA TRP A 153 7.73 -13.36 10.93
C TRP A 153 9.21 -13.48 11.14
N SER A 154 9.59 -14.17 12.22
CA SER A 154 10.98 -14.44 12.55
C SER A 154 11.26 -15.93 12.57
N TYR A 155 12.30 -16.34 11.87
CA TYR A 155 12.83 -17.69 11.80
C TYR A 155 14.24 -17.70 12.39
N VAL A 156 14.35 -18.06 13.68
CA VAL A 156 15.57 -17.90 14.46
C VAL A 156 16.67 -18.86 13.97
N LYS A 157 16.30 -20.11 13.61
CA LYS A 157 17.24 -21.11 13.10
C LYS A 157 17.84 -20.70 11.77
N GLU A 158 17.03 -20.15 10.90
CA GLU A 158 17.41 -19.68 9.57
C GLU A 158 18.12 -18.31 9.66
N GLY A 159 17.94 -17.60 10.77
CA GLY A 159 18.46 -16.25 10.96
C GLY A 159 17.80 -15.24 10.02
N VAL A 160 16.54 -15.45 9.67
CA VAL A 160 15.77 -14.64 8.73
C VAL A 160 14.56 -14.03 9.42
N GLY A 161 14.31 -12.74 9.18
CA GLY A 161 13.06 -12.08 9.46
C GLY A 161 12.39 -11.71 8.14
N VAL A 162 11.10 -12.00 8.01
CA VAL A 162 10.32 -11.73 6.81
C VAL A 162 9.23 -10.72 7.17
N HIS A 163 9.19 -9.62 6.45
CA HIS A 163 8.15 -8.61 6.57
C HIS A 163 7.12 -8.78 5.45
N PHE A 164 5.85 -8.64 5.83
CA PHE A 164 4.73 -8.77 4.91
C PHE A 164 3.91 -7.49 4.91
N TYR A 165 3.47 -7.12 3.72
CA TYR A 165 2.45 -6.12 3.50
C TYR A 165 1.32 -6.71 2.65
N GLY A 166 0.09 -6.71 3.18
CA GLY A 166 -1.04 -7.34 2.49
C GLY A 166 -0.90 -8.85 2.28
N GLY A 167 -0.13 -9.54 3.14
CA GLY A 167 0.11 -10.99 3.01
C GLY A 167 1.23 -11.38 2.06
N ILE A 168 2.01 -10.42 1.57
CA ILE A 168 3.11 -10.62 0.62
C ILE A 168 4.41 -10.09 1.19
N VAL A 169 5.51 -10.80 0.92
CA VAL A 169 6.85 -10.40 1.35
C VAL A 169 7.23 -9.07 0.72
N ASP A 170 7.37 -8.04 1.54
CA ASP A 170 7.83 -6.71 1.16
C ASP A 170 9.21 -6.36 1.72
N GLY A 171 9.75 -7.20 2.59
CA GLY A 171 11.07 -7.04 3.15
C GLY A 171 11.64 -8.32 3.76
N ILE A 172 12.96 -8.47 3.66
CA ILE A 172 13.69 -9.60 4.23
C ILE A 172 14.84 -9.04 5.06
N ARG A 173 14.92 -9.43 6.32
CA ARG A 173 16.01 -9.08 7.23
C ARG A 173 16.86 -10.30 7.52
N ILE A 174 18.18 -10.18 7.35
CA ILE A 174 19.15 -11.24 7.66
C ILE A 174 19.87 -10.87 8.94
N LYS A 175 19.96 -11.82 9.89
CA LYS A 175 20.76 -11.64 11.10
C LYS A 175 22.25 -11.69 10.72
N LYS A 176 23.03 -10.70 11.17
CA LYS A 176 24.49 -10.64 10.93
C LYS A 176 25.16 -11.93 11.39
N GLY A 177 25.81 -12.66 10.45
CA GLY A 177 26.55 -13.89 10.74
C GLY A 177 26.33 -15.03 9.74
N LYS A 178 25.22 -15.02 8.97
CA LYS A 178 25.04 -15.96 7.85
C LYS A 178 25.28 -15.23 6.53
N ALA A 179 26.27 -15.66 5.77
CA ALA A 179 26.49 -15.15 4.41
C ALA A 179 25.26 -15.48 3.57
N ALA A 180 24.58 -14.44 3.11
CA ALA A 180 23.45 -14.58 2.20
C ALA A 180 23.92 -15.26 0.91
N ARG A 181 23.47 -16.47 0.63
CA ARG A 181 23.59 -17.07 -0.70
C ARG A 181 22.58 -16.35 -1.61
N LYS A 182 23.04 -15.32 -2.31
CA LYS A 182 22.28 -14.73 -3.40
C LYS A 182 22.07 -15.77 -4.49
N ARG A 183 20.88 -16.31 -4.61
CA ARG A 183 20.44 -17.01 -5.82
C ARG A 183 19.54 -16.05 -6.57
N SER A 184 20.04 -15.48 -7.66
CA SER A 184 19.17 -14.81 -8.62
C SER A 184 18.37 -15.89 -9.34
N ILE A 185 17.09 -15.95 -9.10
CA ILE A 185 16.16 -16.74 -9.92
C ILE A 185 15.78 -15.84 -11.10
N VAL A 186 16.27 -16.18 -12.29
CA VAL A 186 15.78 -15.62 -13.55
C VAL A 186 14.53 -16.44 -13.88
N PRO A 187 13.32 -15.83 -13.91
CA PRO A 187 12.17 -16.53 -14.46
C PRO A 187 12.39 -16.72 -15.97
N GLY A 188 12.28 -17.96 -16.43
CA GLY A 188 12.26 -18.34 -17.84
C GLY A 188 10.98 -17.89 -18.54
#